data_2739e6395a412b774aa1acc403e9ed1b
#
_entry.id   2739e6395a412b774aa1acc403e9ed1b
#
_cell.length_a   1.000
_cell.length_b   1.000
_cell.length_c   1.000
_cell.angle_alpha   90.00
_cell.angle_beta   90.00
_cell.angle_gamma   90.00
#
_symmetry.space_group_name_H-M   'P 1'
#
loop_
_entity.id
_entity.type
_entity.pdbx_description
1 polymer ?
#
loop_
_entity_poly.entity_id
_entity_poly.type
_entity_poly.pdbx_seq_one_letter_code
_entity_poly.pdbx_strand_id
1 'polypeptide(L)'
;MQRRTELLLGKDNLEKIQKARVLIFGIGGVGSWCAEGLLRSGVRNITIVDSDRVCVTNCNRQLMATSRTIGEVKVEALRNRLLEINPDANITAYQKIYQAETADEFHMEQYDFIIDAIDSLKD
;
A
#
# COMPACT_ATOMS: atom_id res chain seq x y z
N MET A 1 -13.70 5.13 -12.24
CA MET A 1 -13.38 3.94 -11.42
C MET A 1 -14.36 3.73 -10.27
N GLN A 2 -14.82 4.78 -9.62
CA GLN A 2 -15.57 4.66 -8.37
C GLN A 2 -17.09 4.84 -8.49
N ARG A 3 -17.64 4.78 -9.69
CA ARG A 3 -19.06 5.05 -9.88
C ARG A 3 -19.99 4.09 -9.13
N ARG A 4 -19.66 2.80 -9.14
CA ARG A 4 -20.48 1.82 -8.42
C ARG A 4 -20.38 2.01 -6.91
N THR A 5 -19.20 2.34 -6.42
CA THR A 5 -19.00 2.63 -5.01
C THR A 5 -19.82 3.87 -4.61
N GLU A 6 -19.84 4.89 -5.44
CA GLU A 6 -20.66 6.08 -5.20
C GLU A 6 -22.14 5.75 -5.13
N LEU A 7 -22.63 4.88 -6.02
CA LEU A 7 -24.03 4.47 -6.02
C LEU A 7 -24.41 3.70 -4.76
N LEU A 8 -23.48 2.93 -4.20
CA LEU A 8 -23.74 2.14 -3.00
C LEU A 8 -23.61 2.94 -1.70
N LEU A 9 -22.63 3.83 -1.63
CA LEU A 9 -22.27 4.54 -0.41
C LEU A 9 -22.77 5.98 -0.34
N GLY A 10 -23.13 6.55 -1.49
CA GLY A 10 -23.44 7.96 -1.57
C GLY A 10 -22.19 8.80 -1.78
N LYS A 11 -22.38 9.99 -2.34
CA LYS A 11 -21.27 10.87 -2.70
C LYS A 11 -20.42 11.30 -1.51
N ASP A 12 -21.07 11.65 -0.39
CA ASP A 12 -20.35 12.16 0.79
C ASP A 12 -19.47 11.07 1.41
N ASN A 13 -19.97 9.85 1.49
CA ASN A 13 -19.20 8.73 2.02
C ASN A 13 -18.05 8.35 1.11
N LEU A 14 -18.25 8.41 -0.21
CA LEU A 14 -17.18 8.18 -1.15
C LEU A 14 -16.08 9.22 -1.01
N GLU A 15 -16.45 10.50 -0.84
CA GLU A 15 -15.46 11.56 -0.64
C GLU A 15 -14.62 11.34 0.60
N LYS A 16 -15.22 10.86 1.69
CA LYS A 16 -14.47 10.53 2.91
C LYS A 16 -13.45 9.44 2.65
N ILE A 17 -13.84 8.39 1.91
CA ILE A 17 -12.92 7.31 1.56
C ILE A 17 -11.79 7.83 0.68
N GLN A 18 -12.10 8.65 -0.31
CA GLN A 18 -11.09 9.20 -1.22
C GLN A 18 -10.09 10.10 -0.49
N LYS A 19 -10.49 10.75 0.58
CA LYS A 19 -9.62 11.64 1.36
C LYS A 19 -8.88 10.92 2.47
N ALA A 20 -9.26 9.69 2.80
CA ALA A 20 -8.62 8.92 3.86
C ALA A 20 -7.14 8.72 3.53
N ARG A 21 -6.30 8.82 4.55
CA ARG A 21 -4.85 8.66 4.44
C ARG A 21 -4.46 7.38 5.18
N VAL A 22 -3.90 6.43 4.45
CA VAL A 22 -3.58 5.11 4.98
C VAL A 22 -2.09 4.87 4.89
N LEU A 23 -1.50 4.37 5.97
CA LEU A 23 -0.10 3.97 6.03
C LEU A 23 -0.04 2.47 6.24
N ILE A 24 0.72 1.77 5.40
CA ILE A 24 0.86 0.32 5.47
C ILE A 24 2.32 -0.03 5.67
N PHE A 25 2.62 -0.72 6.78
CA PHE A 25 3.93 -1.28 7.06
C PHE A 25 3.94 -2.74 6.63
N GLY A 26 4.89 -3.10 5.77
CA GLY A 26 5.02 -4.46 5.26
C GLY A 26 4.11 -4.71 4.07
N ILE A 27 4.70 -4.87 2.90
CA ILE A 27 3.93 -5.10 1.67
C ILE A 27 4.20 -6.48 1.07
N GLY A 28 4.33 -7.48 1.95
CA GLY A 28 4.37 -8.88 1.53
C GLY A 28 2.99 -9.34 1.05
N GLY A 29 2.64 -10.59 1.38
CA GLY A 29 1.38 -11.16 0.94
C GLY A 29 0.17 -10.34 1.36
N VAL A 30 -0.04 -10.18 2.67
CA VAL A 30 -1.22 -9.46 3.19
C VAL A 30 -1.18 -7.98 2.82
N GLY A 31 -0.03 -7.32 3.02
CA GLY A 31 0.07 -5.88 2.82
C GLY A 31 -0.15 -5.46 1.37
N SER A 32 0.38 -6.21 0.41
CA SER A 32 0.22 -5.88 -1.00
C SER A 32 -1.23 -6.02 -1.45
N TRP A 33 -1.91 -7.09 -1.04
CA TRP A 33 -3.33 -7.28 -1.35
C TRP A 33 -4.18 -6.22 -0.69
N CYS A 34 -3.85 -5.85 0.55
CA CYS A 34 -4.56 -4.80 1.27
C CYS A 34 -4.45 -3.46 0.54
N ALA A 35 -3.26 -3.09 0.11
CA ALA A 35 -3.04 -1.84 -0.62
C ALA A 35 -3.88 -1.77 -1.90
N GLU A 36 -3.86 -2.82 -2.69
CA GLU A 36 -4.65 -2.84 -3.93
C GLU A 36 -6.14 -2.83 -3.64
N GLY A 37 -6.60 -3.59 -2.64
CA GLY A 37 -8.00 -3.62 -2.26
C GLY A 37 -8.51 -2.25 -1.83
N LEU A 38 -7.74 -1.54 -1.01
CA LEU A 38 -8.08 -0.19 -0.58
C LEU A 38 -8.15 0.78 -1.77
N LEU A 39 -7.17 0.72 -2.66
CA LEU A 39 -7.15 1.58 -3.82
C LEU A 39 -8.37 1.36 -4.72
N ARG A 40 -8.71 0.10 -4.97
CA ARG A 40 -9.87 -0.26 -5.80
C ARG A 40 -11.20 0.12 -5.14
N SER A 41 -11.20 0.23 -3.79
CA SER A 41 -12.38 0.65 -3.03
C SER A 41 -12.56 2.16 -2.98
N GLY A 42 -11.56 2.93 -3.41
CA GLY A 42 -11.67 4.38 -3.48
C GLY A 42 -10.64 5.17 -2.70
N VAL A 43 -9.83 4.51 -1.87
CA VAL A 43 -8.77 5.19 -1.12
C VAL A 43 -7.71 5.69 -2.12
N ARG A 44 -7.35 6.96 -2.03
CA ARG A 44 -6.39 7.57 -2.97
C ARG A 44 -5.04 7.90 -2.35
N ASN A 45 -4.97 8.00 -1.03
CA ASN A 45 -3.76 8.42 -0.34
C ASN A 45 -3.20 7.25 0.45
N ILE A 46 -2.23 6.55 -0.12
CA ILE A 46 -1.64 5.35 0.46
C ILE A 46 -0.14 5.52 0.54
N THR A 47 0.41 5.29 1.73
CA THR A 47 1.85 5.24 1.96
C THR A 47 2.23 3.81 2.27
N ILE A 48 3.22 3.29 1.59
CA ILE A 48 3.69 1.92 1.77
C ILE A 48 5.15 1.92 2.21
N VAL A 49 5.47 1.07 3.19
CA VAL A 49 6.80 1.00 3.79
C VAL A 49 7.26 -0.46 3.81
N ASP A 50 8.41 -0.73 3.21
CA ASP A 50 9.04 -2.04 3.23
C ASP A 50 10.51 -1.87 2.84
N SER A 51 11.38 -2.69 3.40
CA SER A 51 12.82 -2.58 3.13
C SER A 51 13.29 -3.51 2.03
N ASP A 52 12.49 -4.48 1.62
CA ASP A 52 12.93 -5.59 0.79
C ASP A 52 12.87 -5.33 -0.71
N ARG A 53 13.58 -6.20 -1.44
CA ARG A 53 13.47 -6.31 -2.89
C ARG A 53 12.61 -7.50 -3.27
N VAL A 54 12.05 -7.46 -4.46
CA VAL A 54 11.25 -8.57 -4.97
C VAL A 54 12.15 -9.78 -5.21
N CYS A 55 11.74 -10.94 -4.70
CA CYS A 55 12.42 -12.22 -4.92
C CYS A 55 11.51 -13.18 -5.66
N VAL A 56 12.10 -14.21 -6.25
CA VAL A 56 11.34 -15.23 -7.00
C VAL A 56 10.28 -15.92 -6.12
N THR A 57 10.57 -16.12 -4.83
CA THR A 57 9.64 -16.74 -3.89
C THR A 57 8.43 -15.89 -3.57
N ASN A 58 8.43 -14.61 -3.93
CA ASN A 58 7.30 -13.70 -3.68
C ASN A 58 6.21 -13.82 -4.76
N CYS A 59 6.54 -14.36 -5.93
CA CYS A 59 5.66 -14.30 -7.10
C CYS A 59 4.35 -15.04 -6.92
N ASN A 60 4.28 -15.97 -5.97
CA ASN A 60 3.07 -16.76 -5.75
C ASN A 60 2.04 -16.08 -4.85
N ARG A 61 2.39 -14.99 -4.14
CA ARG A 61 1.48 -14.40 -3.17
C ARG A 61 1.53 -12.87 -3.05
N GLN A 62 2.51 -12.23 -3.67
CA GLN A 62 2.66 -10.77 -3.57
C GLN A 62 2.35 -10.11 -4.90
N LEU A 63 1.43 -9.16 -4.89
CA LEU A 63 0.90 -8.54 -6.11
C LEU A 63 1.97 -7.89 -6.98
N MET A 64 2.98 -7.24 -6.37
CA MET A 64 4.03 -6.57 -7.13
C MET A 64 5.07 -7.54 -7.68
N ALA A 65 5.07 -8.80 -7.24
CA ALA A 65 6.12 -9.75 -7.59
C ALA A 65 5.77 -10.50 -8.87
N THR A 66 6.49 -10.21 -9.92
CA THR A 66 6.37 -10.88 -11.22
C THR A 66 7.75 -11.14 -11.77
N SER A 67 7.85 -11.87 -12.86
CA SER A 67 9.13 -12.11 -13.52
C SER A 67 9.82 -10.82 -13.96
N ARG A 68 9.06 -9.75 -14.18
CA ARG A 68 9.59 -8.46 -14.59
C ARG A 68 10.09 -7.61 -13.42
N THR A 69 9.59 -7.87 -12.21
CA THR A 69 9.91 -7.05 -11.04
C THR A 69 10.96 -7.67 -10.13
N ILE A 70 11.38 -8.90 -10.38
CA ILE A 70 12.42 -9.55 -9.58
C ILE A 70 13.67 -8.66 -9.52
N GLY A 71 14.15 -8.39 -8.30
CA GLY A 71 15.30 -7.52 -8.07
C GLY A 71 14.93 -6.05 -7.83
N GLU A 72 13.71 -5.63 -8.16
CA GLU A 72 13.27 -4.26 -7.88
C GLU A 72 12.96 -4.07 -6.39
N VAL A 73 13.05 -2.83 -5.94
CA VAL A 73 12.62 -2.47 -4.60
C VAL A 73 11.11 -2.72 -4.50
N LYS A 74 10.66 -3.48 -3.51
CA LYS A 74 9.25 -3.86 -3.37
C LYS A 74 8.29 -2.67 -3.39
N VAL A 75 8.61 -1.63 -2.62
CA VAL A 75 7.71 -0.48 -2.53
C VAL A 75 7.59 0.24 -3.86
N GLU A 76 8.67 0.31 -4.65
CA GLU A 76 8.62 0.92 -5.96
C GLU A 76 7.82 0.07 -6.95
N ALA A 77 8.02 -1.24 -6.93
CA ALA A 77 7.27 -2.16 -7.80
C ALA A 77 5.77 -2.09 -7.51
N LEU A 78 5.39 -2.08 -6.23
CA LEU A 78 3.98 -1.98 -5.86
C LEU A 78 3.41 -0.61 -6.19
N ARG A 79 4.16 0.46 -5.94
CA ARG A 79 3.73 1.81 -6.30
C ARG A 79 3.40 1.91 -7.78
N ASN A 80 4.27 1.39 -8.63
CA ASN A 80 4.06 1.42 -10.08
C ASN A 80 2.78 0.66 -10.46
N ARG A 81 2.56 -0.50 -9.86
CA ARG A 81 1.34 -1.27 -10.09
C ARG A 81 0.08 -0.51 -9.67
N LEU A 82 0.12 0.10 -8.49
CA LEU A 82 -1.03 0.85 -7.98
C LEU A 82 -1.35 2.05 -8.88
N LEU A 83 -0.32 2.73 -9.38
CA LEU A 83 -0.52 3.86 -10.29
C LEU A 83 -1.04 3.44 -11.66
N GLU A 84 -0.77 2.21 -12.08
CA GLU A 84 -1.40 1.66 -13.29
C GLU A 84 -2.91 1.46 -13.09
N ILE A 85 -3.31 1.11 -11.86
CA ILE A 85 -4.73 0.91 -11.52
C ILE A 85 -5.44 2.26 -11.42
N ASN A 86 -4.81 3.22 -10.74
CA ASN A 86 -5.38 4.57 -10.59
C ASN A 86 -4.26 5.61 -10.67
N PRO A 87 -4.03 6.19 -11.86
CA PRO A 87 -2.98 7.19 -12.04
C PRO A 87 -3.16 8.46 -11.21
N ASP A 88 -4.37 8.74 -10.75
CA ASP A 88 -4.67 9.93 -9.97
C ASP A 88 -4.42 9.75 -8.47
N ALA A 89 -4.06 8.54 -8.03
CA ALA A 89 -3.79 8.28 -6.63
C ALA A 89 -2.46 8.87 -6.18
N ASN A 90 -2.37 9.18 -4.89
CA ASN A 90 -1.15 9.65 -4.25
C ASN A 90 -0.51 8.47 -3.51
N ILE A 91 0.45 7.84 -4.13
CA ILE A 91 1.13 6.68 -3.56
C ILE A 91 2.54 7.10 -3.18
N THR A 92 2.83 7.04 -1.88
CA THR A 92 4.15 7.35 -1.34
C THR A 92 4.83 6.04 -0.95
N ALA A 93 6.07 5.87 -1.36
CA ALA A 93 6.82 4.63 -1.13
C ALA A 93 8.10 4.92 -0.36
N TYR A 94 8.30 4.22 0.76
CA TYR A 94 9.52 4.32 1.55
C TYR A 94 10.20 2.95 1.64
N GLN A 95 11.42 2.87 1.15
CA GLN A 95 12.25 1.68 1.33
C GLN A 95 12.96 1.80 2.68
N LYS A 96 12.25 1.48 3.76
CA LYS A 96 12.76 1.63 5.12
C LYS A 96 12.31 0.47 5.98
N ILE A 97 13.07 0.24 7.06
CA ILE A 97 12.69 -0.72 8.09
C ILE A 97 11.92 0.03 9.17
N TYR A 98 10.75 -0.47 9.54
CA TYR A 98 10.00 0.08 10.65
C TYR A 98 10.56 -0.45 11.98
N GLN A 99 11.02 0.45 12.82
CA GLN A 99 11.52 0.15 14.16
C GLN A 99 11.04 1.24 15.11
N ALA A 100 11.08 0.94 16.40
CA ALA A 100 10.64 1.92 17.41
C ALA A 100 11.39 3.25 17.28
N GLU A 101 12.71 3.20 17.07
CA GLU A 101 13.54 4.40 16.95
C GLU A 101 13.32 5.17 15.65
N THR A 102 12.70 4.56 14.64
CA THR A 102 12.44 5.22 13.37
C THR A 102 10.97 5.58 13.18
N ALA A 103 10.12 5.25 14.15
CA ALA A 103 8.67 5.44 14.03
C ALA A 103 8.31 6.90 13.75
N ASP A 104 9.01 7.85 14.36
CA ASP A 104 8.73 9.28 14.19
C ASP A 104 8.97 9.77 12.76
N GLU A 105 9.80 9.09 11.99
CA GLU A 105 10.07 9.47 10.61
C GLU A 105 8.83 9.39 9.72
N PHE A 106 7.86 8.59 10.12
CA PHE A 106 6.68 8.33 9.29
C PHE A 106 5.52 9.28 9.59
N HIS A 107 5.63 10.11 10.60
CA HIS A 107 4.58 11.08 10.97
C HIS A 107 3.20 10.43 11.05
N MET A 108 3.09 9.39 11.89
CA MET A 108 1.89 8.56 11.97
C MET A 108 0.62 9.34 12.28
N GLU A 109 0.74 10.47 12.98
CA GLU A 109 -0.39 11.32 13.32
C GLU A 109 -1.07 11.95 12.11
N GLN A 110 -0.42 11.93 10.95
CA GLN A 110 -0.99 12.46 9.70
C GLN A 110 -1.90 11.47 8.99
N TYR A 111 -1.98 10.23 9.47
CA TYR A 111 -2.75 9.18 8.82
C TYR A 111 -4.02 8.86 9.57
N ASP A 112 -5.09 8.55 8.83
CA ASP A 112 -6.36 8.15 9.42
C ASP A 112 -6.33 6.69 9.86
N PHE A 113 -5.58 5.86 9.13
CA PHE A 113 -5.45 4.43 9.42
C PHE A 113 -4.01 3.99 9.24
N ILE A 114 -3.55 3.14 10.14
CA ILE A 114 -2.22 2.54 10.07
C ILE A 114 -2.39 1.03 10.12
N ILE A 115 -1.86 0.35 9.12
CA ILE A 115 -1.95 -1.10 8.98
C ILE A 115 -0.56 -1.70 9.16
N ASP A 116 -0.42 -2.60 10.12
CA ASP A 116 0.82 -3.33 10.34
C ASP A 116 0.66 -4.73 9.75
N ALA A 117 1.28 -4.94 8.61
CA ALA A 117 1.27 -6.22 7.92
C ALA A 117 2.68 -6.82 7.85
N ILE A 118 3.55 -6.43 8.76
CA ILE A 118 4.91 -6.94 8.82
C ILE A 118 4.89 -8.37 9.31
N ASP A 119 5.51 -9.26 8.54
CA ASP A 119 5.70 -10.65 8.95
C ASP A 119 7.03 -10.75 9.69
N SER A 120 6.98 -10.65 11.00
CA SER A 120 8.17 -10.67 11.84
C SER A 120 8.29 -11.95 12.66
N LEU A 121 7.46 -12.93 12.40
CA LEU A 121 7.44 -14.17 13.18
C LEU A 121 8.76 -14.95 13.10
N LYS A 122 9.45 -14.81 12.01
CA LYS A 122 10.72 -15.48 11.79
C LYS A 122 11.90 -14.80 12.49
N ASP A 123 11.68 -13.65 13.02
CA ASP A 123 12.74 -12.82 13.62
C ASP A 123 12.93 -13.12 15.11
#